data_4ac8d8388b0c8ecef3931e0d95ded9cb
#
_entry.id   4ac8d8388b0c8ecef3931e0d95ded9cb
#
_cell.length_a   1.000
_cell.length_b   1.000
_cell.length_c   1.000
_cell.angle_alpha   90.00
_cell.angle_beta   90.00
_cell.angle_gamma   90.00
#
_symmetry.space_group_name_H-M   'P 1'
#
loop_
_entity.id
_entity.type
_entity.pdbx_description
1 polymer ?
#
loop_
_entity_poly.entity_id
_entity_poly.type
_entity_poly.pdbx_seq_one_letter_code
_entity_poly.pdbx_strand_id
1 'polypeptide(L)'
;MAKELNVGGRMKVKTLKKDFNDIFGVEIKVYKTTTTGKGAKTADGAATLASIRGEGAKGGEISLHGRTKVGNVEKMFKDEMGIGIQILDKEGKLADNSISLSQASKE
;
A
#
# COMPACT_ATOMS: atom_id res chain seq x y z
N MET A 1 -14.31 8.29 14.49
CA MET A 1 -14.34 8.68 13.08
C MET A 1 -13.76 7.57 12.21
N ALA A 2 -14.34 7.36 11.05
CA ALA A 2 -13.84 6.37 10.12
C ALA A 2 -12.49 6.82 9.57
N LYS A 3 -11.49 5.94 9.60
CA LYS A 3 -10.18 6.22 9.02
C LYS A 3 -10.27 5.96 7.51
N GLU A 4 -9.78 6.89 6.74
CA GLU A 4 -9.84 6.80 5.28
C GLU A 4 -8.59 7.42 4.66
N LEU A 5 -8.08 6.79 3.61
CA LEU A 5 -6.98 7.29 2.83
C LEU A 5 -7.30 7.17 1.34
N ASN A 6 -7.24 8.29 0.63
CA ASN A 6 -7.41 8.31 -0.82
C ASN A 6 -6.03 8.38 -1.48
N VAL A 7 -5.75 7.46 -2.39
CA VAL A 7 -4.45 7.33 -3.04
C VAL A 7 -4.60 7.61 -4.53
N GLY A 8 -3.83 8.55 -5.03
CA GLY A 8 -3.81 8.89 -6.45
C GLY A 8 -2.41 8.84 -7.02
N GLY A 9 -2.30 8.89 -8.35
CA GLY A 9 -1.01 8.77 -9.02
C GLY A 9 -0.03 9.90 -8.72
N ARG A 10 -0.52 11.06 -8.30
CA ARG A 10 0.34 12.21 -7.96
C ARG A 10 1.03 12.07 -6.61
N MET A 11 0.55 11.16 -5.78
CA MET A 11 1.12 10.93 -4.46
C MET A 11 2.52 10.34 -4.57
N LYS A 12 3.46 10.83 -3.77
CA LYS A 12 4.80 10.26 -3.73
C LYS A 12 4.82 9.02 -2.84
N VAL A 13 5.73 8.11 -3.13
CA VAL A 13 5.88 6.87 -2.36
C VAL A 13 6.07 7.18 -0.87
N LYS A 14 6.95 8.13 -0.54
CA LYS A 14 7.19 8.49 0.86
C LYS A 14 5.94 9.05 1.54
N THR A 15 5.11 9.80 0.81
CA THR A 15 3.86 10.34 1.33
C THR A 15 2.86 9.23 1.61
N LEU A 16 2.76 8.26 0.69
CA LEU A 16 1.90 7.10 0.88
C LEU A 16 2.29 6.32 2.14
N LYS A 17 3.58 6.07 2.32
CA LYS A 17 4.07 5.34 3.51
C LYS A 17 3.78 6.09 4.78
N LYS A 18 4.00 7.41 4.78
CA LYS A 18 3.75 8.25 5.94
C LYS A 18 2.26 8.29 6.28
N ASP A 19 1.41 8.52 5.28
CA ASP A 19 -0.03 8.60 5.51
C ASP A 19 -0.60 7.27 5.97
N PHE A 20 -0.11 6.17 5.44
CA PHE A 20 -0.53 4.84 5.87
C PHE A 20 -0.25 4.64 7.37
N ASN A 21 0.96 5.02 7.79
CA ASN A 21 1.34 4.91 9.20
C ASN A 21 0.52 5.85 10.08
N ASP A 22 0.33 7.10 9.63
CA ASP A 22 -0.40 8.11 10.40
C ASP A 22 -1.89 7.76 10.54
N ILE A 23 -2.49 7.25 9.49
CA ILE A 23 -3.95 6.99 9.46
C ILE A 23 -4.27 5.61 10.01
N PHE A 24 -3.55 4.58 9.57
CA PHE A 24 -3.87 3.20 9.92
C PHE A 24 -2.95 2.59 10.98
N GLY A 25 -1.84 3.25 11.30
CA GLY A 25 -0.91 2.74 12.30
C GLY A 25 -0.10 1.53 11.84
N VAL A 26 -0.03 1.30 10.53
CA VAL A 26 0.73 0.18 9.96
C VAL A 26 1.79 0.69 9.01
N GLU A 27 2.87 -0.08 8.90
CA GLU A 27 3.96 0.23 7.98
C GLU A 27 3.77 -0.55 6.68
N ILE A 28 4.15 0.05 5.56
CA ILE A 28 4.07 -0.63 4.27
C ILE A 28 5.40 -0.55 3.54
N LYS A 29 5.64 -1.54 2.67
CA LYS A 29 6.73 -1.53 1.70
C LYS A 29 6.12 -1.36 0.32
N VAL A 30 6.72 -0.50 -0.49
CA VAL A 30 6.26 -0.23 -1.86
C VAL A 30 7.35 -0.67 -2.82
N TYR A 31 6.98 -1.48 -3.81
CA TYR A 31 7.90 -2.03 -4.81
C TYR A 31 7.66 -1.39 -6.17
N LYS A 32 8.69 -1.39 -7.01
CA LYS A 32 8.61 -0.80 -8.35
C LYS A 32 7.69 -1.57 -9.30
N THR A 33 7.49 -2.86 -9.04
CA THR A 33 6.68 -3.73 -9.89
C THR A 33 5.69 -4.50 -9.03
N THR A 34 4.89 -5.33 -9.65
CA THR A 34 3.95 -6.19 -8.92
C THR A 34 4.65 -7.34 -8.19
N THR A 35 5.94 -7.56 -8.45
CA THR A 35 6.73 -8.55 -7.73
C THR A 35 7.10 -8.03 -6.35
N THR A 36 6.80 -8.80 -5.33
CA THR A 36 7.09 -8.42 -3.94
C THR A 36 7.96 -9.48 -3.27
N GLY A 37 8.54 -9.12 -2.13
CA GLY A 37 9.31 -10.04 -1.32
C GLY A 37 10.79 -10.01 -1.62
N LYS A 38 11.47 -11.12 -1.29
CA LYS A 38 12.93 -11.22 -1.42
C LYS A 38 13.36 -11.03 -2.88
N GLY A 39 14.31 -10.16 -3.10
CA GLY A 39 14.82 -9.87 -4.44
C GLY A 39 14.06 -8.81 -5.19
N ALA A 40 12.88 -8.42 -4.74
CA ALA A 40 12.12 -7.35 -5.37
C ALA A 40 12.73 -5.99 -5.01
N LYS A 41 12.77 -5.08 -5.99
CA LYS A 41 13.31 -3.74 -5.76
C LYS A 41 12.24 -2.81 -5.21
N THR A 42 12.57 -2.10 -4.14
CA THR A 42 11.65 -1.11 -3.57
C THR A 42 11.64 0.16 -4.42
N ALA A 43 10.53 0.88 -4.37
CA ALA A 43 10.38 2.13 -5.08
C ALA A 43 11.11 3.27 -4.36
N ASP A 44 11.60 4.23 -5.14
CA ASP A 44 12.21 5.45 -4.59
C ASP A 44 11.13 6.28 -3.89
N GLY A 45 11.40 6.70 -2.65
CA GLY A 45 10.46 7.52 -1.88
C GLY A 45 10.10 8.84 -2.55
N ALA A 46 10.98 9.40 -3.36
CA ALA A 46 10.73 10.66 -4.08
C ALA A 46 9.90 10.46 -5.36
N ALA A 47 9.74 9.23 -5.82
CA ALA A 47 8.96 8.94 -7.03
C ALA A 47 7.47 9.08 -6.76
N THR A 48 6.70 9.51 -7.74
CA THR A 48 5.24 9.48 -7.66
C THR A 48 4.75 8.09 -8.01
N LEU A 49 3.55 7.76 -7.55
CA LEU A 49 2.96 6.46 -7.86
C LEU A 49 2.74 6.30 -9.37
N ALA A 50 2.36 7.39 -10.05
CA ALA A 50 2.20 7.37 -11.50
C ALA A 50 3.51 7.07 -12.23
N SER A 51 4.64 7.53 -11.70
CA SER A 51 5.95 7.32 -12.35
C SER A 51 6.43 5.86 -12.24
N ILE A 52 5.97 5.12 -11.27
CA ILE A 52 6.33 3.71 -11.08
C ILE A 52 5.20 2.76 -11.46
N ARG A 53 4.09 3.30 -11.95
CA ARG A 53 2.93 2.51 -12.34
C ARG A 53 3.29 1.51 -13.44
N GLY A 54 2.89 0.24 -13.25
CA GLY A 54 3.17 -0.82 -14.19
C GLY A 54 2.32 -0.74 -15.46
N GLU A 55 2.80 -1.38 -16.52
CA GLU A 55 2.04 -1.49 -17.76
C GLU A 55 0.73 -2.23 -17.53
N GLY A 56 -0.32 -1.79 -18.20
CA GLY A 56 -1.62 -2.42 -18.10
C GLY A 56 -2.42 -2.02 -16.87
N ALA A 57 -1.84 -1.20 -16.00
CA ALA A 57 -2.56 -0.69 -14.84
C ALA A 57 -3.68 0.25 -15.27
N LYS A 58 -4.81 0.20 -14.57
CA LYS A 58 -5.97 1.03 -14.89
C LYS A 58 -5.74 2.51 -14.64
N GLY A 59 -4.86 2.83 -13.70
CA GLY A 59 -4.56 4.21 -13.36
C GLY A 59 -5.61 4.92 -12.52
N GLY A 60 -6.54 4.16 -11.93
CA GLY A 60 -7.60 4.71 -11.09
C GLY A 60 -7.10 5.11 -9.70
N GLU A 61 -7.94 5.84 -9.00
CA GLU A 61 -7.70 6.17 -7.60
C GLU A 61 -8.10 5.01 -6.71
N ILE A 62 -7.46 4.94 -5.55
CA ILE A 62 -7.74 3.91 -4.55
C ILE A 62 -8.24 4.58 -3.29
N SER A 63 -9.37 4.11 -2.75
CA SER A 63 -9.89 4.55 -1.47
C SER A 63 -9.75 3.42 -0.46
N LEU A 64 -9.10 3.70 0.65
CA LEU A 64 -8.83 2.71 1.70
C LEU A 64 -9.50 3.12 3.01
N HIS A 65 -9.98 2.15 3.74
CA HIS A 65 -10.63 2.35 5.04
C HIS A 65 -10.00 1.41 6.07
N GLY A 66 -10.19 1.71 7.34
CA GLY A 66 -9.70 0.83 8.40
C GLY A 66 -10.26 -0.58 8.32
N ARG A 67 -11.44 -0.75 7.71
CA ARG A 67 -12.07 -2.06 7.53
C ARG A 67 -11.56 -2.82 6.30
N THR A 68 -10.82 -2.15 5.42
CA THR A 68 -10.28 -2.81 4.23
C THR A 68 -9.29 -3.89 4.64
N LYS A 69 -9.45 -5.07 4.09
CA LYS A 69 -8.54 -6.18 4.40
C LYS A 69 -7.19 -5.99 3.72
N VAL A 70 -6.14 -6.44 4.39
CA VAL A 70 -4.76 -6.34 3.89
C VAL A 70 -4.65 -6.90 2.48
N GLY A 71 -5.20 -8.09 2.22
CA GLY A 71 -5.16 -8.70 0.90
C GLY A 71 -5.84 -7.87 -0.17
N ASN A 72 -6.94 -7.19 0.18
CA ASN A 72 -7.66 -6.33 -0.76
C ASN A 72 -6.87 -5.07 -1.08
N VAL A 73 -6.15 -4.51 -0.10
CA VAL A 73 -5.27 -3.36 -0.32
C VAL A 73 -4.20 -3.71 -1.35
N GLU A 74 -3.54 -4.84 -1.17
CA GLU A 74 -2.50 -5.29 -2.10
C GLU A 74 -3.06 -5.52 -3.50
N LYS A 75 -4.25 -6.11 -3.60
CA LYS A 75 -4.91 -6.34 -4.87
C LYS A 75 -5.28 -5.04 -5.59
N MET A 76 -5.80 -4.06 -4.85
CA MET A 76 -6.16 -2.76 -5.43
C MET A 76 -4.95 -2.05 -6.02
N PHE A 77 -3.82 -2.05 -5.31
CA PHE A 77 -2.60 -1.44 -5.82
C PHE A 77 -2.09 -2.16 -7.06
N LYS A 78 -2.18 -3.49 -7.08
CA LYS A 78 -1.78 -4.27 -8.24
C LYS A 78 -2.67 -3.99 -9.45
N ASP A 79 -3.98 -4.00 -9.27
CA ASP A 79 -4.94 -3.85 -10.36
C ASP A 79 -5.02 -2.42 -10.89
N GLU A 80 -5.04 -1.44 -10.00
CA GLU A 80 -5.23 -0.04 -10.39
C GLU A 80 -3.92 0.66 -10.74
N MET A 81 -2.83 0.32 -10.09
CA MET A 81 -1.56 1.02 -10.27
C MET A 81 -0.42 0.14 -10.78
N GLY A 82 -0.62 -1.19 -10.82
CA GLY A 82 0.45 -2.08 -11.24
C GLY A 82 1.67 -2.03 -10.31
N ILE A 83 1.44 -1.79 -9.04
CA ILE A 83 2.48 -1.64 -8.02
C ILE A 83 2.29 -2.73 -6.96
N GLY A 84 3.38 -3.37 -6.58
CA GLY A 84 3.35 -4.32 -5.47
C GLY A 84 3.57 -3.62 -4.15
N ILE A 85 2.74 -3.94 -3.16
CA ILE A 85 2.96 -3.46 -1.80
C ILE A 85 2.85 -4.63 -0.82
N GLN A 86 3.50 -4.46 0.32
CA GLN A 86 3.37 -5.38 1.45
C GLN A 86 3.06 -4.56 2.68
N ILE A 87 2.11 -5.03 3.48
CA ILE A 87 1.70 -4.37 4.71
C ILE A 87 2.30 -5.13 5.88
N LEU A 88 2.95 -4.39 6.77
CA LEU A 88 3.60 -4.96 7.94
C LEU A 88 2.73 -4.74 9.16
N ASP A 89 2.74 -5.71 10.06
CA ASP A 89 2.04 -5.56 11.33
C ASP A 89 2.89 -4.73 12.31
N LYS A 90 2.38 -4.60 13.52
CA LYS A 90 3.01 -3.83 14.59
C LYS A 90 4.42 -4.30 14.91
N GLU A 91 4.71 -5.58 14.67
CA GLU A 91 6.02 -6.18 14.96
C GLU A 91 6.98 -6.14 13.77
N GLY A 92 6.55 -5.56 12.65
CA GLY A 92 7.36 -5.49 11.44
C GLY A 92 7.31 -6.75 10.57
N LYS A 93 6.39 -7.65 10.87
CA LYS A 93 6.17 -8.86 10.08
C LYS A 93 5.06 -8.64 9.07
N LEU A 94 5.03 -9.45 8.03
CA LEU A 94 3.95 -9.37 7.04
C LEU A 94 2.60 -9.62 7.71
N ALA A 95 1.67 -8.69 7.52
CA ALA A 95 0.33 -8.82 8.07
C ALA A 95 -0.46 -9.89 7.31
N ASP A 96 -1.34 -10.58 8.02
CA ASP A 96 -2.22 -11.58 7.44
C ASP A 96 -3.19 -10.90 6.46
N ASN A 97 -3.33 -11.47 5.26
CA ASN A 97 -4.21 -10.92 4.23
C ASN A 97 -5.69 -10.91 4.61
N SER A 98 -6.09 -11.75 5.55
CA SER A 98 -7.50 -11.88 5.96
C SER A 98 -7.94 -10.87 7.01
N ILE A 99 -7.01 -10.14 7.61
CA ILE A 99 -7.35 -9.15 8.63
C ILE A 99 -7.48 -7.76 8.01
N SER A 100 -8.20 -6.86 8.69
CA SER A 100 -8.35 -5.48 8.26
C SER A 100 -7.12 -4.65 8.63
N LEU A 101 -7.00 -3.46 8.02
CA LEU A 101 -5.93 -2.53 8.36
C LEU A 101 -5.98 -2.13 9.83
N SER A 102 -7.17 -1.89 10.35
CA SER A 102 -7.34 -1.56 11.78
C SER A 102 -6.88 -2.70 12.68
N GLN A 103 -7.16 -3.93 12.29
CA GLN A 103 -6.75 -5.10 13.04
C GLN A 103 -5.23 -5.29 12.99
N ALA A 104 -4.62 -5.07 11.83
CA ALA A 104 -3.17 -5.19 11.68
C ALA A 104 -2.42 -4.24 12.60
N SER A 105 -2.96 -3.04 12.84
CA SER A 105 -2.32 -2.05 13.71
C SER A 105 -2.36 -2.45 15.19
N LYS A 106 -3.19 -3.41 15.56
CA LYS A 106 -3.33 -3.87 16.95
C LYS A 106 -2.49 -5.11 17.27
N GLU A 107 -1.97 -5.77 16.28
CA GLU A 107 -1.22 -7.02 16.48
C GLU A 107 0.28 -6.87 16.59
#